data_84f00968e5b59a1b02aede4542ef0e1f
#
_entry.id   84f00968e5b59a1b02aede4542ef0e1f
#
_cell.length_a   1.000
_cell.length_b   1.000
_cell.length_c   1.000
_cell.angle_alpha   90.00
_cell.angle_beta   90.00
_cell.angle_gamma   90.00
#
_symmetry.space_group_name_H-M   'P 1'
#
loop_
_entity.id
_entity.type
_entity.pdbx_description
1 polymer ?
#
loop_
_entity_poly.entity_id
_entity_poly.type
_entity_poly.pdbx_seq_one_letter_code
_entity_poly.pdbx_strand_id
1 'polypeptide(L)'
;MTAPHTHRALADCPVCGDALVTTRLGCSGCGTELVGQFAPCPFCALDDADLEALKVFLVSRGNLKELQSHLGVSYPTARARFNDLLERLGWLAEAGPETIPDADVAAGHDPAPTNEDAPAEEGVRDG
;
A
#
# COMPACT_ATOMS: atom_id res chain seq x y z
N MET A 1 -25.92 -21.55 11.92
CA MET A 1 -25.83 -20.16 12.36
C MET A 1 -25.24 -19.35 11.22
N THR A 2 -26.02 -18.51 10.57
CA THR A 2 -25.55 -17.56 9.58
C THR A 2 -24.74 -16.49 10.31
N ALA A 3 -23.47 -16.33 9.94
CA ALA A 3 -22.68 -15.22 10.41
C ALA A 3 -23.41 -13.91 10.07
N PRO A 4 -23.48 -12.95 10.97
CA PRO A 4 -24.09 -11.66 10.67
C PRO A 4 -23.35 -11.05 9.46
N HIS A 5 -24.10 -10.71 8.44
CA HIS A 5 -23.55 -10.01 7.29
C HIS A 5 -23.11 -8.63 7.77
N THR A 6 -21.81 -8.49 7.99
CA THR A 6 -21.21 -7.21 8.33
C THR A 6 -21.07 -6.42 7.04
N HIS A 7 -21.87 -5.39 6.88
CA HIS A 7 -21.69 -4.43 5.81
C HIS A 7 -20.62 -3.43 6.20
N ARG A 8 -19.83 -3.04 5.23
CA ARG A 8 -18.86 -1.96 5.40
C ARG A 8 -19.62 -0.66 5.66
N ALA A 9 -19.16 0.11 6.65
CA ALA A 9 -19.70 1.43 6.90
C ALA A 9 -19.48 2.35 5.68
N LEU A 10 -20.53 3.09 5.31
CA LEU A 10 -20.42 4.13 4.29
C LEU A 10 -19.63 5.30 4.87
N ALA A 11 -18.82 5.94 4.04
CA ALA A 11 -18.09 7.15 4.43
C ALA A 11 -18.99 8.39 4.33
N ASP A 12 -19.87 8.42 3.32
CA ASP A 12 -20.70 9.55 3.01
C ASP A 12 -22.19 9.22 3.09
N CYS A 13 -22.97 10.19 3.48
CA CYS A 13 -24.43 10.05 3.59
C CYS A 13 -25.04 9.95 2.18
N PRO A 14 -25.83 8.91 1.87
CA PRO A 14 -26.46 8.76 0.57
C PRO A 14 -27.59 9.77 0.32
N VAL A 15 -27.98 10.55 1.31
CA VAL A 15 -29.07 11.54 1.20
C VAL A 15 -28.54 12.95 0.96
N CYS A 16 -27.56 13.41 1.73
CA CYS A 16 -27.03 14.77 1.64
C CYS A 16 -25.58 14.85 1.18
N GLY A 17 -24.84 13.72 1.15
CA GLY A 17 -23.44 13.67 0.74
C GLY A 17 -22.45 14.10 1.81
N ASP A 18 -22.90 14.48 3.00
CA ASP A 18 -22.01 14.83 4.10
C ASP A 18 -21.35 13.60 4.71
N ALA A 19 -20.19 13.80 5.33
CA ALA A 19 -19.46 12.72 5.97
C ALA A 19 -20.27 12.07 7.10
N LEU A 20 -20.33 10.73 7.09
CA LEU A 20 -20.94 9.95 8.15
C LEU A 20 -19.99 9.78 9.32
N VAL A 21 -20.52 9.93 10.52
CA VAL A 21 -19.81 9.64 11.77
C VAL A 21 -20.43 8.42 12.45
N THR A 22 -19.59 7.58 13.04
CA THR A 22 -20.07 6.44 13.82
C THR A 22 -20.53 6.95 15.18
N THR A 23 -21.79 6.74 15.51
CA THR A 23 -22.37 7.20 16.77
C THR A 23 -22.59 6.08 17.78
N ARG A 24 -22.54 4.83 17.33
CA ARG A 24 -22.76 3.65 18.18
C ARG A 24 -21.88 2.48 17.75
N LEU A 25 -21.20 1.91 18.71
CA LEU A 25 -20.44 0.67 18.55
C LEU A 25 -21.02 -0.39 19.49
N GLY A 26 -21.31 -1.57 18.96
CA GLY A 26 -21.81 -2.70 19.72
C GLY A 26 -20.78 -3.82 19.80
N CYS A 27 -20.65 -4.42 20.97
CA CYS A 27 -19.83 -5.62 21.15
C CYS A 27 -20.63 -6.87 20.80
N SER A 28 -20.17 -7.65 19.84
CA SER A 28 -20.83 -8.91 19.46
C SER A 28 -20.68 -10.02 20.50
N GLY A 29 -19.70 -9.91 21.40
CA GLY A 29 -19.43 -10.92 22.42
C GLY A 29 -20.29 -10.75 23.69
N CYS A 30 -20.44 -9.54 24.20
CA CYS A 30 -21.14 -9.27 25.46
C CYS A 30 -22.34 -8.33 25.32
N GLY A 31 -22.61 -7.78 24.12
CA GLY A 31 -23.72 -6.88 23.90
C GLY A 31 -23.52 -5.45 24.44
N THR A 32 -22.35 -5.12 24.98
CA THR A 32 -22.06 -3.75 25.41
C THR A 32 -22.15 -2.77 24.24
N GLU A 33 -22.84 -1.65 24.48
CA GLU A 33 -22.92 -0.57 23.50
C GLU A 33 -22.15 0.67 23.98
N LEU A 34 -21.36 1.24 23.08
CA LEU A 34 -20.69 2.51 23.28
C LEU A 34 -21.38 3.55 22.39
N VAL A 35 -21.85 4.62 23.01
CA VAL A 35 -22.53 5.73 22.31
C VAL A 35 -21.66 6.98 22.39
N GLY A 36 -21.42 7.61 21.25
CA GLY A 36 -20.57 8.79 21.15
C GLY A 36 -20.32 9.19 19.71
N GLN A 37 -19.40 10.10 19.49
CA GLN A 37 -18.91 10.42 18.14
C GLN A 37 -17.52 9.80 17.99
N PHE A 38 -17.43 8.85 17.08
CA PHE A 38 -16.18 8.16 16.78
C PHE A 38 -15.67 8.61 15.40
N ALA A 39 -14.42 9.03 15.34
CA ALA A 39 -13.79 9.38 14.08
C ALA A 39 -13.76 8.16 13.14
N PRO A 40 -14.12 8.32 11.88
CA PRO A 40 -14.00 7.25 10.89
C PRO A 40 -12.54 6.90 10.68
N CYS A 41 -12.26 5.63 10.40
CA CYS A 41 -10.95 5.20 9.93
C CYS A 41 -10.66 5.88 8.57
N PRO A 42 -9.45 6.42 8.35
CA PRO A 42 -9.10 7.04 7.06
C PRO A 42 -9.32 6.11 5.86
N PHE A 43 -9.13 4.81 6.06
CA PHE A 43 -9.32 3.81 5.01
C PHE A 43 -10.79 3.50 4.68
N CYS A 44 -11.73 4.00 5.47
CA CYS A 44 -13.17 3.83 5.17
C CYS A 44 -13.62 4.55 3.90
N ALA A 45 -12.88 5.56 3.46
CA ALA A 45 -13.11 6.26 2.19
C ALA A 45 -12.74 5.42 0.95
N LEU A 46 -11.93 4.38 1.13
CA LEU A 46 -11.48 3.52 0.06
C LEU A 46 -12.52 2.43 -0.23
N ASP A 47 -12.74 2.13 -1.50
CA ASP A 47 -13.52 0.96 -1.91
C ASP A 47 -12.68 -0.33 -1.77
N ASP A 48 -13.30 -1.48 -2.05
CA ASP A 48 -12.64 -2.77 -1.90
C ASP A 48 -11.48 -2.94 -2.88
N ALA A 49 -11.59 -2.37 -4.09
CA ALA A 49 -10.52 -2.41 -5.09
C ALA A 49 -9.31 -1.57 -4.65
N ASP A 50 -9.56 -0.39 -4.09
CA ASP A 50 -8.52 0.49 -3.55
C ASP A 50 -7.82 -0.14 -2.34
N LEU A 51 -8.58 -0.80 -1.46
CA LEU A 51 -8.01 -1.52 -0.32
C LEU A 51 -7.14 -2.70 -0.76
N GLU A 52 -7.57 -3.43 -1.76
CA GLU A 52 -6.76 -4.54 -2.30
C GLU A 52 -5.49 -4.01 -2.96
N ALA A 53 -5.56 -2.91 -3.73
CA ALA A 53 -4.40 -2.25 -4.29
C ALA A 53 -3.42 -1.78 -3.20
N LEU A 54 -3.92 -1.16 -2.14
CA LEU A 54 -3.12 -0.74 -1.00
C LEU A 54 -2.45 -1.94 -0.31
N LYS A 55 -3.19 -3.03 -0.12
CA LYS A 55 -2.66 -4.26 0.47
C LYS A 55 -1.51 -4.83 -0.35
N VAL A 56 -1.68 -4.92 -1.67
CA VAL A 56 -0.62 -5.40 -2.58
C VAL A 56 0.61 -4.51 -2.49
N PHE A 57 0.43 -3.19 -2.48
CA PHE A 57 1.52 -2.23 -2.32
C PHE A 57 2.28 -2.41 -1.00
N LEU A 58 1.57 -2.60 0.11
CA LEU A 58 2.19 -2.82 1.43
C LEU A 58 2.91 -4.16 1.50
N VAL A 59 2.30 -5.24 1.00
CA VAL A 59 2.89 -6.58 0.99
C VAL A 59 4.15 -6.63 0.13
N SER A 60 4.14 -5.90 -1.00
CA SER A 60 5.30 -5.78 -1.89
C SER A 60 6.33 -4.73 -1.44
N ARG A 61 6.15 -4.18 -0.23
CA ARG A 61 7.05 -3.18 0.36
C ARG A 61 7.24 -1.93 -0.48
N GLY A 62 6.17 -1.46 -1.12
CA GLY A 62 6.17 -0.26 -1.93
C GLY A 62 6.57 -0.48 -3.40
N ASN A 63 6.55 -1.71 -3.87
CA ASN A 63 6.89 -2.03 -5.25
C ASN A 63 5.70 -1.81 -6.19
N LEU A 64 5.72 -0.70 -6.95
CA LEU A 64 4.67 -0.37 -7.92
C LEU A 64 4.62 -1.34 -9.11
N LYS A 65 5.69 -2.06 -9.40
CA LYS A 65 5.68 -3.09 -10.45
C LYS A 65 4.83 -4.29 -10.06
N GLU A 66 4.87 -4.68 -8.79
CA GLU A 66 3.98 -5.71 -8.26
C GLU A 66 2.52 -5.25 -8.31
N LEU A 67 2.27 -4.00 -7.95
CA LEU A 67 0.94 -3.41 -8.08
C LEU A 67 0.47 -3.38 -9.53
N GLN A 68 1.33 -3.00 -10.47
CA GLN A 68 1.05 -3.04 -11.89
C GLN A 68 0.65 -4.43 -12.36
N SER A 69 1.41 -5.44 -11.97
CA SER A 69 1.15 -6.83 -12.33
C SER A 69 -0.19 -7.32 -11.75
N HIS A 70 -0.47 -6.96 -10.51
CA HIS A 70 -1.74 -7.31 -9.85
C HIS A 70 -2.94 -6.67 -10.53
N LEU A 71 -2.84 -5.40 -10.91
CA LEU A 71 -3.90 -4.66 -11.58
C LEU A 71 -4.05 -5.03 -13.07
N GLY A 72 -3.04 -5.65 -13.67
CA GLY A 72 -3.03 -5.99 -15.09
C GLY A 72 -3.06 -4.78 -16.03
N VAL A 73 -2.45 -3.67 -15.62
CA VAL A 73 -2.42 -2.40 -16.35
C VAL A 73 -0.98 -1.97 -16.65
N SER A 74 -0.81 -0.90 -17.43
CA SER A 74 0.51 -0.32 -17.65
C SER A 74 1.04 0.35 -16.38
N TYR A 75 2.35 0.52 -16.27
CA TYR A 75 2.99 1.18 -15.12
C TYR A 75 2.47 2.61 -14.89
N PRO A 76 2.35 3.49 -15.90
CA PRO A 76 1.77 4.82 -15.72
C PRO A 76 0.34 4.77 -15.19
N THR A 77 -0.45 3.82 -15.63
CA THR A 77 -1.83 3.64 -15.17
C THR A 77 -1.87 3.17 -13.72
N ALA A 78 -1.03 2.22 -13.34
CA ALA A 78 -0.93 1.75 -11.96
C ALA A 78 -0.53 2.90 -11.02
N ARG A 79 0.44 3.72 -11.44
CA ARG A 79 0.87 4.90 -10.70
C ARG A 79 -0.25 5.93 -10.55
N ALA A 80 -0.98 6.22 -11.63
CA ALA A 80 -2.12 7.14 -11.58
C ALA A 80 -3.20 6.66 -10.61
N ARG A 81 -3.56 5.38 -10.66
CA ARG A 81 -4.54 4.79 -9.73
C ARG A 81 -4.08 4.85 -8.28
N PHE A 82 -2.80 4.67 -8.04
CA PHE A 82 -2.25 4.78 -6.70
C PHE A 82 -2.26 6.23 -6.20
N ASN A 83 -1.99 7.20 -7.06
CA ASN A 83 -2.11 8.62 -6.73
C ASN A 83 -3.57 9.00 -6.41
N ASP A 84 -4.54 8.52 -7.18
CA ASP A 84 -5.97 8.73 -6.91
C ASP A 84 -6.35 8.15 -5.53
N LEU A 85 -5.79 7.01 -5.16
CA LEU A 85 -5.97 6.42 -3.84
C LEU A 85 -5.40 7.32 -2.74
N LEU A 86 -4.19 7.85 -2.92
CA LEU A 86 -3.59 8.80 -1.97
C LEU A 86 -4.39 10.10 -1.85
N GLU A 87 -4.97 10.58 -2.96
CA GLU A 87 -5.85 11.75 -2.97
C GLU A 87 -7.10 11.50 -2.13
N ARG A 88 -7.75 10.34 -2.29
CA ARG A 88 -8.91 9.95 -1.48
C ARG A 88 -8.60 9.85 0.01
N LEU A 89 -7.37 9.46 0.36
CA LEU A 89 -6.88 9.46 1.74
C LEU A 89 -6.51 10.85 2.25
N GLY A 90 -6.42 11.86 1.36
CA GLY A 90 -5.93 13.19 1.70
C GLY A 90 -4.41 13.27 1.88
N TRP A 91 -3.66 12.26 1.47
CA TRP A 91 -2.21 12.15 1.69
C TRP A 91 -1.37 12.53 0.47
N LEU A 92 -1.99 12.86 -0.64
CA LEU A 92 -1.26 13.22 -1.87
C LEU A 92 -0.36 14.45 -1.67
N ALA A 93 -0.82 15.43 -0.92
CA ALA A 93 -0.02 16.63 -0.62
C ALA A 93 1.19 16.34 0.26
N GLU A 94 1.13 15.33 1.10
CA GLU A 94 2.23 14.87 1.97
C GLU A 94 3.28 14.05 1.21
N ALA A 95 2.89 13.46 0.08
CA ALA A 95 3.79 12.69 -0.77
C ALA A 95 4.90 13.54 -1.44
N GLY A 96 4.83 14.87 -1.31
CA GLY A 96 5.78 15.81 -1.89
C GLY A 96 5.70 15.89 -3.43
N PRO A 97 6.43 16.84 -4.04
CA PRO A 97 6.52 16.87 -5.50
C PRO A 97 7.15 15.56 -5.98
N GLU A 98 6.53 14.95 -6.97
CA GLU A 98 6.94 13.67 -7.55
C GLU A 98 8.32 13.75 -8.21
N THR A 99 9.34 13.83 -7.41
CA THR A 99 10.68 13.45 -7.77
C THR A 99 10.96 12.09 -7.16
N ILE A 100 10.17 11.09 -7.54
CA ILE A 100 10.74 9.76 -7.57
C ILE A 100 11.57 9.76 -8.84
N PRO A 101 12.89 9.85 -8.76
CA PRO A 101 13.68 9.54 -9.93
C PRO A 101 13.23 8.19 -10.40
N ASP A 102 13.23 7.96 -11.69
CA ASP A 102 13.04 6.63 -12.27
C ASP A 102 14.13 5.69 -11.74
N ALA A 103 14.12 5.46 -10.43
CA ALA A 103 15.06 4.59 -9.73
C ALA A 103 14.90 3.14 -10.18
N ASP A 104 13.78 2.84 -10.79
CA ASP A 104 13.52 1.53 -11.36
C ASP A 104 14.28 1.27 -12.67
N VAL A 105 14.80 2.31 -13.31
CA VAL A 105 15.63 2.14 -14.51
C VAL A 105 17.11 1.95 -14.13
N ALA A 106 17.51 2.43 -12.95
CA ALA A 106 18.88 2.33 -12.44
C ALA A 106 19.13 1.08 -11.58
N ALA A 107 18.11 0.35 -11.18
CA ALA A 107 18.26 -0.93 -10.49
C ALA A 107 18.62 -2.09 -11.45
N GLY A 108 18.93 -1.78 -12.69
CA GLY A 108 19.51 -2.70 -13.61
C GLY A 108 20.99 -2.84 -13.31
N HIS A 109 21.35 -3.96 -12.74
CA HIS A 109 22.71 -4.44 -12.76
C HIS A 109 23.70 -3.74 -11.82
N ASP A 110 23.69 -4.14 -10.57
CA ASP A 110 24.95 -4.24 -9.85
C ASP A 110 25.79 -5.32 -10.54
N PRO A 111 26.91 -4.98 -11.17
CA PRO A 111 27.85 -6.00 -11.56
C PRO A 111 28.30 -6.72 -10.29
N ALA A 112 28.08 -8.02 -10.24
CA ALA A 112 28.63 -8.85 -9.19
C ALA A 112 30.09 -8.47 -8.99
N PRO A 113 30.59 -8.34 -7.76
CA PRO A 113 32.00 -8.11 -7.55
C PRO A 113 32.75 -9.27 -8.18
N THR A 114 33.45 -8.96 -9.25
CA THR A 114 34.42 -9.89 -9.78
C THR A 114 35.49 -10.06 -8.71
N ASN A 115 35.47 -11.20 -8.04
CA ASN A 115 36.57 -11.63 -7.20
C ASN A 115 37.78 -11.92 -8.11
N GLU A 116 38.40 -10.86 -8.60
CA GLU A 116 39.72 -10.91 -9.22
C GLU A 116 40.76 -10.45 -8.19
N ASP A 117 40.84 -11.14 -7.11
CA ASP A 117 42.01 -11.15 -6.25
C ASP A 117 42.13 -12.54 -5.60
N ALA A 118 42.47 -13.51 -6.46
CA ALA A 118 43.17 -14.69 -5.97
C ALA A 118 44.65 -14.32 -5.88
N PRO A 119 45.24 -14.29 -4.71
CA PRO A 119 46.69 -14.13 -4.61
C PRO A 119 47.34 -15.31 -5.30
N ALA A 120 48.20 -15.02 -6.25
CA ALA A 120 49.07 -16.00 -6.82
C ALA A 120 49.96 -16.56 -5.70
N GLU A 121 49.79 -17.83 -5.39
CA GLU A 121 50.74 -18.54 -4.56
C GLU A 121 52.01 -18.70 -5.35
N GLU A 122 52.98 -17.86 -5.06
CA GLU A 122 54.35 -18.07 -5.47
C GLU A 122 54.87 -19.31 -4.76
N GLY A 123 55.08 -20.36 -5.52
CA GLY A 123 55.73 -21.57 -5.07
C GLY A 123 57.15 -21.28 -4.63
N VAL A 124 57.38 -21.46 -3.34
CA VAL A 124 58.73 -21.59 -2.78
C VAL A 124 59.33 -22.85 -3.35
N ARG A 125 60.27 -22.67 -4.22
CA ARG A 125 61.21 -23.74 -4.56
C ARG A 125 62.32 -23.73 -3.54
N ASP A 126 62.26 -24.71 -2.68
CA ASP A 126 63.42 -25.14 -1.91
C ASP A 126 64.29 -26.02 -2.81
N GLY A 127 65.51 -25.58 -2.98
CA GLY A 127 66.56 -26.31 -3.60
C GLY A 127 67.56 -26.88 -2.59
#